data_4e608bc57f0f5b14f8325e98e246482d
#
_entry.id   4e608bc57f0f5b14f8325e98e246482d
#
_cell.length_a   1.000
_cell.length_b   1.000
_cell.length_c   1.000
_cell.angle_alpha   90.00
_cell.angle_beta   90.00
_cell.angle_gamma   90.00
#
_symmetry.space_group_name_H-M   'P 1'
#
loop_
_entity.id
_entity.type
_entity.pdbx_description
1 polymer ?
#
loop_
_entity_poly.entity_id
_entity_poly.type
_entity_poly.pdbx_seq_one_letter_code
_entity_poly.pdbx_strand_id
1 'polypeptide(L)'
;MGRKLCRGGLAVAACLIVAMAAACSSSSSTPASSSSASGSASPAASGAHGTLIVFGAGTLATPFTAEIAAFTKANPGVTVHSQFSASGDRVKAITQLHQPADVLGVADYSLIPKLMFPANATWYLGFVSNAITFAYTSHSKGASGLTADNWYKVLAEPGVRIGRSNPAADPSGYQTLQMLQLANGYYNKPDLSASVLKNSPASSVAETETSLIAALQSGQIDYLAIYTSTAQEEHLKYIPLPPQINLSDPTMAADYAKVSINAGSLGTLTAKPIIYGLTIPTSAPNAALGEKFISFVIGPQGQAIMRSNGFVVISPALANPQDKVPASIKPLTTQWPASGG
;
A
#
# COMPACT_ATOMS: atom_id res chain seq x y z
N MET A 1 -42.32 -19.93 -35.88
CA MET A 1 -41.81 -19.91 -37.28
C MET A 1 -40.42 -19.27 -37.18
N GLY A 2 -39.32 -19.84 -37.48
CA GLY A 2 -38.91 -21.09 -38.08
C GLY A 2 -37.43 -21.28 -37.75
N ARG A 3 -37.13 -22.48 -37.43
CA ARG A 3 -35.83 -23.12 -37.24
C ARG A 3 -34.87 -22.88 -38.42
N LYS A 4 -33.52 -22.85 -38.15
CA LYS A 4 -32.58 -23.70 -38.88
C LYS A 4 -31.31 -23.94 -38.06
N LEU A 5 -31.10 -25.23 -37.72
CA LEU A 5 -29.84 -25.88 -37.38
C LEU A 5 -28.98 -26.00 -38.62
N CYS A 6 -27.68 -25.94 -38.51
CA CYS A 6 -26.73 -26.70 -39.35
C CYS A 6 -25.60 -27.30 -38.50
N ARG A 7 -25.53 -28.62 -38.64
CA ARG A 7 -24.51 -29.57 -38.13
C ARG A 7 -23.38 -29.71 -39.14
N GLY A 8 -22.24 -30.24 -38.67
CA GLY A 8 -21.20 -30.94 -39.47
C GLY A 8 -19.84 -30.30 -39.22
N GLY A 9 -18.79 -31.02 -38.95
CA GLY A 9 -18.52 -32.45 -38.99
C GLY A 9 -17.11 -32.72 -38.42
N LEU A 10 -16.96 -33.89 -37.88
CA LEU A 10 -15.73 -34.54 -37.44
C LEU A 10 -14.74 -34.77 -38.60
N ALA A 11 -13.43 -34.67 -38.31
CA ALA A 11 -12.41 -35.41 -39.02
C ALA A 11 -11.31 -35.91 -38.05
N VAL A 12 -11.28 -37.20 -37.91
CA VAL A 12 -10.28 -38.04 -37.23
C VAL A 12 -9.22 -38.37 -38.32
N ALA A 13 -7.97 -38.32 -38.01
CA ALA A 13 -6.94 -39.09 -38.71
C ALA A 13 -5.83 -39.49 -37.76
N ALA A 14 -5.60 -40.77 -37.77
CA ALA A 14 -4.76 -41.56 -36.90
C ALA A 14 -3.36 -41.85 -37.51
N CYS A 15 -2.47 -42.29 -36.59
CA CYS A 15 -1.33 -43.22 -36.74
C CYS A 15 -0.17 -42.90 -37.65
N LEU A 16 1.05 -42.94 -37.06
CA LEU A 16 2.02 -43.98 -37.45
C LEU A 16 3.14 -44.11 -36.42
N ILE A 17 3.28 -45.33 -35.92
CA ILE A 17 4.35 -45.83 -35.05
C ILE A 17 5.47 -46.34 -36.01
N VAL A 18 6.72 -46.01 -35.71
CA VAL A 18 7.88 -46.77 -36.24
C VAL A 18 8.84 -47.05 -35.10
N ALA A 19 8.99 -48.30 -34.77
CA ALA A 19 10.02 -48.87 -33.90
C ALA A 19 11.09 -49.54 -34.77
N MET A 20 12.35 -49.43 -34.43
CA MET A 20 13.47 -50.33 -34.75
C MET A 20 14.67 -49.96 -33.90
N ALA A 21 15.05 -50.73 -32.94
CA ALA A 21 15.81 -51.97 -32.86
C ALA A 21 17.34 -51.77 -32.82
N ALA A 22 17.84 -52.30 -31.78
CA ALA A 22 19.13 -52.51 -31.17
C ALA A 22 20.33 -52.85 -32.11
N ALA A 23 21.51 -52.45 -31.65
CA ALA A 23 22.74 -53.25 -31.83
C ALA A 23 23.70 -53.02 -30.67
N CYS A 24 24.02 -54.09 -29.96
CA CYS A 24 25.12 -54.20 -29.02
C CYS A 24 26.45 -54.38 -29.75
N SER A 25 27.52 -53.74 -29.29
CA SER A 25 28.86 -54.28 -29.41
C SER A 25 29.70 -53.93 -28.21
N SER A 26 30.16 -54.99 -27.53
CA SER A 26 31.10 -54.99 -26.42
C SER A 26 32.55 -54.89 -26.95
N SER A 27 33.38 -54.08 -26.30
CA SER A 27 34.82 -54.35 -26.23
C SER A 27 35.42 -53.68 -24.96
N SER A 28 36.15 -54.56 -24.28
CA SER A 28 36.96 -54.41 -23.06
C SER A 28 38.21 -53.56 -23.30
N SER A 29 38.63 -52.77 -22.28
CA SER A 29 39.94 -52.88 -21.60
C SER A 29 40.41 -51.61 -20.89
N THR A 30 40.64 -51.76 -19.65
CA THR A 30 41.74 -51.34 -18.72
C THR A 30 41.99 -49.88 -18.35
N PRO A 31 42.39 -49.61 -17.09
CA PRO A 31 42.18 -48.35 -16.39
C PRO A 31 43.36 -47.41 -16.56
N ALA A 32 43.07 -46.14 -16.67
CA ALA A 32 44.02 -45.05 -16.50
C ALA A 32 43.57 -44.15 -15.37
N SER A 33 44.42 -43.99 -14.39
CA SER A 33 44.32 -43.08 -13.26
C SER A 33 44.06 -41.66 -13.74
N SER A 34 42.94 -41.07 -13.35
CA SER A 34 42.71 -39.66 -13.56
C SER A 34 42.50 -38.96 -12.24
N SER A 35 43.38 -38.06 -11.96
CA SER A 35 43.38 -37.03 -10.96
C SER A 35 42.02 -36.40 -10.76
N SER A 36 41.54 -36.45 -9.49
CA SER A 36 40.34 -35.76 -9.01
C SER A 36 40.58 -34.26 -9.09
N ALA A 37 40.06 -33.60 -10.11
CA ALA A 37 39.81 -32.17 -10.04
C ALA A 37 38.55 -31.97 -9.21
N SER A 38 38.72 -31.64 -7.92
CA SER A 38 37.65 -31.08 -7.10
C SER A 38 37.22 -29.75 -7.68
N GLY A 39 36.29 -29.79 -8.60
CA GLY A 39 35.51 -28.62 -8.99
C GLY A 39 34.70 -28.17 -7.80
N SER A 40 35.14 -27.12 -7.10
CA SER A 40 34.30 -26.37 -6.19
C SER A 40 33.12 -25.84 -6.98
N ALA A 41 32.02 -26.56 -6.96
CA ALA A 41 30.73 -26.02 -7.34
C ALA A 41 30.45 -24.88 -6.36
N SER A 42 30.63 -23.62 -6.79
CA SER A 42 30.03 -22.49 -6.09
C SER A 42 28.55 -22.83 -5.89
N PRO A 43 28.01 -22.71 -4.67
CA PRO A 43 26.59 -22.87 -4.48
C PRO A 43 25.90 -21.83 -5.38
N ALA A 44 25.22 -22.28 -6.43
CA ALA A 44 24.28 -21.44 -7.15
C ALA A 44 23.37 -20.84 -6.06
N ALA A 45 23.40 -19.52 -5.95
CA ALA A 45 22.49 -18.81 -5.05
C ALA A 45 21.08 -19.28 -5.39
N SER A 46 20.52 -20.14 -4.53
CA SER A 46 19.16 -20.63 -4.71
C SER A 46 18.25 -19.41 -4.63
N GLY A 47 17.75 -18.97 -5.79
CA GLY A 47 16.83 -17.85 -5.87
C GLY A 47 15.65 -18.06 -4.93
N ALA A 48 15.05 -17.01 -4.42
CA ALA A 48 13.84 -17.13 -3.64
C ALA A 48 12.76 -17.85 -4.48
N HIS A 49 12.00 -18.73 -3.85
CA HIS A 49 10.89 -19.46 -4.49
C HIS A 49 9.75 -19.65 -3.51
N GLY A 50 8.54 -19.86 -4.05
CA GLY A 50 7.33 -20.04 -3.26
C GLY A 50 6.29 -18.94 -3.47
N THR A 51 5.23 -18.98 -2.66
CA THR A 51 4.15 -17.98 -2.72
C THR A 51 4.33 -16.94 -1.62
N LEU A 52 4.19 -15.67 -2.00
CA LEU A 52 4.16 -14.50 -1.12
C LEU A 52 2.76 -13.90 -1.13
N ILE A 53 2.20 -13.66 0.04
CA ILE A 53 0.88 -13.03 0.20
C ILE A 53 1.08 -11.63 0.79
N VAL A 54 0.69 -10.60 0.02
CA VAL A 54 0.86 -9.19 0.39
C VAL A 54 -0.49 -8.53 0.59
N PHE A 55 -0.76 -8.04 1.78
CA PHE A 55 -1.90 -7.17 2.07
C PHE A 55 -1.44 -5.72 2.17
N GLY A 56 -2.17 -4.80 1.54
CA GLY A 56 -1.80 -3.40 1.52
C GLY A 56 -2.97 -2.43 1.60
N ALA A 57 -2.70 -1.22 2.05
CA ALA A 57 -3.59 -0.08 1.90
C ALA A 57 -3.92 0.15 0.42
N GLY A 58 -5.10 0.71 0.12
CA GLY A 58 -5.52 1.01 -1.24
C GLY A 58 -4.51 1.90 -1.99
N THR A 59 -3.94 2.88 -1.29
CA THR A 59 -2.91 3.80 -1.82
C THR A 59 -1.55 3.14 -2.10
N LEU A 60 -1.32 1.93 -1.62
CA LEU A 60 -0.13 1.13 -1.95
C LEU A 60 -0.34 0.25 -3.18
N ALA A 61 -1.53 0.22 -3.78
CA ALA A 61 -1.83 -0.70 -4.89
C ALA A 61 -0.87 -0.50 -6.07
N THR A 62 -0.74 0.72 -6.58
CA THR A 62 0.13 1.03 -7.73
C THR A 62 1.60 0.86 -7.41
N PRO A 63 2.17 1.50 -6.37
CA PRO A 63 3.59 1.32 -6.07
C PRO A 63 3.94 -0.13 -5.75
N PHE A 64 3.12 -0.85 -4.98
CA PHE A 64 3.39 -2.26 -4.67
C PHE A 64 3.24 -3.18 -5.88
N THR A 65 2.34 -2.88 -6.82
CA THR A 65 2.28 -3.62 -8.10
C THR A 65 3.59 -3.49 -8.87
N ALA A 66 4.16 -2.28 -8.92
CA ALA A 66 5.47 -2.06 -9.56
C ALA A 66 6.61 -2.74 -8.79
N GLU A 67 6.59 -2.69 -7.46
CA GLU A 67 7.57 -3.38 -6.60
C GLU A 67 7.49 -4.90 -6.73
N ILE A 68 6.27 -5.46 -6.75
CA ILE A 68 6.04 -6.90 -6.97
C ILE A 68 6.57 -7.32 -8.33
N ALA A 69 6.30 -6.55 -9.39
CA ALA A 69 6.82 -6.85 -10.72
C ALA A 69 8.36 -6.83 -10.76
N ALA A 70 9.00 -5.86 -10.12
CA ALA A 70 10.45 -5.78 -10.04
C ALA A 70 11.05 -6.89 -9.18
N PHE A 71 10.41 -7.21 -8.04
CA PHE A 71 10.82 -8.28 -7.14
C PHE A 71 10.72 -9.66 -7.77
N THR A 72 9.62 -9.98 -8.46
CA THR A 72 9.43 -11.27 -9.16
C THR A 72 10.35 -11.41 -10.34
N LYS A 73 10.66 -10.31 -11.06
CA LYS A 73 11.69 -10.32 -12.12
C LYS A 73 13.07 -10.72 -11.56
N ALA A 74 13.42 -10.25 -10.36
CA ALA A 74 14.66 -10.61 -9.69
C ALA A 74 14.61 -12.01 -9.02
N ASN A 75 13.42 -12.55 -8.78
CA ASN A 75 13.17 -13.83 -8.13
C ASN A 75 12.14 -14.66 -8.95
N PRO A 76 12.52 -15.27 -10.09
CA PRO A 76 11.58 -15.94 -11.01
C PRO A 76 10.82 -17.14 -10.41
N GLY A 77 11.30 -17.69 -9.27
CA GLY A 77 10.64 -18.77 -8.54
C GLY A 77 9.54 -18.31 -7.59
N VAL A 78 9.26 -16.99 -7.49
CA VAL A 78 8.28 -16.42 -6.57
C VAL A 78 6.98 -16.07 -7.32
N THR A 79 5.85 -16.56 -6.76
CA THR A 79 4.51 -16.10 -7.13
C THR A 79 3.97 -15.18 -6.04
N VAL A 80 3.39 -14.04 -6.40
CA VAL A 80 2.84 -13.08 -5.44
C VAL A 80 1.33 -12.94 -5.61
N HIS A 81 0.60 -13.10 -4.49
CA HIS A 81 -0.82 -12.75 -4.38
C HIS A 81 -0.95 -11.48 -3.54
N SER A 82 -1.51 -10.44 -4.10
CA SER A 82 -1.69 -9.17 -3.40
C SER A 82 -3.16 -8.78 -3.29
N GLN A 83 -3.52 -8.14 -2.18
CA GLN A 83 -4.85 -7.59 -1.94
C GLN A 83 -4.71 -6.20 -1.32
N PHE A 84 -5.42 -5.23 -1.91
CA PHE A 84 -5.39 -3.84 -1.48
C PHE A 84 -6.80 -3.35 -1.15
N SER A 85 -6.97 -2.72 0.02
CA SER A 85 -8.22 -2.10 0.46
C SER A 85 -7.95 -1.12 1.61
N ALA A 86 -8.99 -0.69 2.32
CA ALA A 86 -8.83 0.12 3.53
C ALA A 86 -7.90 -0.57 4.55
N SER A 87 -6.97 0.17 5.14
CA SER A 87 -5.95 -0.38 6.06
C SER A 87 -6.58 -1.12 7.25
N GLY A 88 -7.66 -0.56 7.81
CA GLY A 88 -8.39 -1.19 8.92
C GLY A 88 -8.99 -2.54 8.53
N ASP A 89 -9.47 -2.70 7.29
CA ASP A 89 -10.04 -3.95 6.81
C ASP A 89 -8.95 -5.01 6.57
N ARG A 90 -7.78 -4.60 6.08
CA ARG A 90 -6.63 -5.52 5.96
C ARG A 90 -6.13 -6.00 7.31
N VAL A 91 -6.11 -5.13 8.33
CA VAL A 91 -5.81 -5.51 9.71
C VAL A 91 -6.87 -6.50 10.24
N LYS A 92 -8.17 -6.20 10.08
CA LYS A 92 -9.27 -7.12 10.49
C LYS A 92 -9.20 -8.46 9.77
N ALA A 93 -8.87 -8.47 8.47
CA ALA A 93 -8.70 -9.70 7.71
C ALA A 93 -7.69 -10.65 8.37
N ILE A 94 -6.59 -10.12 8.90
CA ILE A 94 -5.59 -10.91 9.63
C ILE A 94 -6.05 -11.25 11.04
N THR A 95 -6.50 -10.25 11.82
CA THR A 95 -6.71 -10.38 13.26
C THR A 95 -8.02 -11.07 13.63
N GLN A 96 -9.07 -10.91 12.83
CA GLN A 96 -10.42 -11.40 13.10
C GLN A 96 -10.84 -12.53 12.16
N LEU A 97 -10.48 -12.43 10.87
CA LEU A 97 -10.84 -13.42 9.87
C LEU A 97 -9.74 -14.47 9.64
N HIS A 98 -8.60 -14.33 10.32
CA HIS A 98 -7.44 -15.22 10.25
C HIS A 98 -6.97 -15.52 8.81
N GLN A 99 -7.13 -14.53 7.92
CA GLN A 99 -6.62 -14.64 6.55
C GLN A 99 -5.09 -14.62 6.55
N PRO A 100 -4.45 -15.53 5.81
CA PRO A 100 -2.99 -15.56 5.72
C PRO A 100 -2.44 -14.33 5.00
N ALA A 101 -1.37 -13.76 5.55
CA ALA A 101 -0.59 -12.71 4.90
C ALA A 101 0.87 -12.84 5.35
N ASP A 102 1.81 -12.66 4.42
CA ASP A 102 3.24 -12.66 4.70
C ASP A 102 3.75 -11.23 4.94
N VAL A 103 3.10 -10.25 4.34
CA VAL A 103 3.42 -8.83 4.53
C VAL A 103 2.12 -8.04 4.64
N LEU A 104 2.11 -7.10 5.58
CA LEU A 104 1.06 -6.09 5.70
C LEU A 104 1.67 -4.69 5.56
N GLY A 105 1.14 -3.90 4.61
CA GLY A 105 1.41 -2.48 4.44
C GLY A 105 0.16 -1.64 4.78
N VAL A 106 0.28 -0.66 5.67
CA VAL A 106 -0.83 0.20 6.10
C VAL A 106 -0.49 1.68 5.88
N ALA A 107 -1.49 2.51 5.61
CA ALA A 107 -1.33 3.95 5.42
C ALA A 107 -1.21 4.74 6.75
N ASP A 108 -1.37 4.08 7.88
CA ASP A 108 -1.05 4.59 9.22
C ASP A 108 -0.36 3.49 10.04
N TYR A 109 0.94 3.67 10.33
CA TYR A 109 1.72 2.70 11.09
C TYR A 109 1.12 2.32 12.43
N SER A 110 0.42 3.25 13.09
CA SER A 110 -0.10 3.05 14.45
C SER A 110 -1.24 2.04 14.54
N LEU A 111 -1.84 1.67 13.41
CA LEU A 111 -2.81 0.57 13.38
C LEU A 111 -2.15 -0.76 13.76
N ILE A 112 -0.85 -0.92 13.46
CA ILE A 112 -0.12 -2.15 13.76
C ILE A 112 -0.01 -2.35 15.29
N PRO A 113 0.67 -1.46 16.06
CA PRO A 113 0.76 -1.67 17.50
C PRO A 113 -0.59 -1.61 18.20
N LYS A 114 -1.53 -0.77 17.74
CA LYS A 114 -2.85 -0.62 18.36
C LYS A 114 -3.74 -1.85 18.22
N LEU A 115 -3.73 -2.51 17.05
CA LEU A 115 -4.72 -3.55 16.71
C LEU A 115 -4.11 -4.95 16.55
N MET A 116 -2.78 -5.05 16.41
CA MET A 116 -2.12 -6.32 16.14
C MET A 116 -1.21 -6.78 17.26
N PHE A 117 -0.64 -5.85 18.07
CA PHE A 117 0.26 -6.23 19.17
C PHE A 117 -0.48 -6.80 20.37
N PRO A 118 0.15 -7.74 21.08
CA PRO A 118 1.34 -8.51 20.68
C PRO A 118 1.03 -9.76 19.84
N ALA A 119 -0.26 -10.11 19.71
CA ALA A 119 -0.69 -11.42 19.21
C ALA A 119 -0.42 -11.64 17.71
N ASN A 120 -0.67 -10.63 16.89
CA ASN A 120 -0.63 -10.75 15.42
C ASN A 120 0.57 -10.04 14.78
N ALA A 121 1.31 -9.23 15.54
CA ALA A 121 2.59 -8.63 15.15
C ALA A 121 3.41 -8.29 16.41
N THR A 122 4.73 -8.18 16.27
CA THR A 122 5.64 -7.85 17.37
C THR A 122 6.56 -6.66 17.08
N TRP A 123 6.55 -6.18 15.84
CA TRP A 123 7.34 -5.05 15.37
C TRP A 123 6.65 -4.39 14.17
N TYR A 124 7.06 -3.17 13.85
CA TYR A 124 6.66 -2.48 12.63
C TYR A 124 7.74 -1.52 12.14
N LEU A 125 7.65 -1.17 10.87
CA LEU A 125 8.49 -0.14 10.24
C LEU A 125 7.63 1.04 9.82
N GLY A 126 8.20 2.27 9.86
CA GLY A 126 7.75 3.42 9.10
C GLY A 126 8.69 3.61 7.92
N PHE A 127 8.20 3.59 6.69
CA PHE A 127 9.06 3.53 5.52
C PHE A 127 8.86 4.66 4.50
N VAL A 128 7.67 5.25 4.46
CA VAL A 128 7.35 6.43 3.64
C VAL A 128 6.39 7.34 4.38
N SER A 129 6.38 8.63 4.03
CA SER A 129 5.41 9.62 4.49
C SER A 129 4.60 10.21 3.34
N ASN A 130 3.50 10.89 3.70
CA ASN A 130 2.56 11.50 2.77
C ASN A 130 1.93 12.77 3.37
N ALA A 131 1.05 13.43 2.62
CA ALA A 131 0.21 14.52 3.09
C ALA A 131 -1.24 14.30 2.69
N ILE A 132 -2.18 14.77 3.49
CA ILE A 132 -3.61 14.79 3.13
C ILE A 132 -3.94 16.12 2.44
N THR A 133 -4.79 16.06 1.42
CA THR A 133 -5.25 17.21 0.65
C THR A 133 -6.64 16.99 0.08
N PHE A 134 -7.13 17.95 -0.73
CA PHE A 134 -8.28 17.77 -1.60
C PHE A 134 -7.84 17.86 -3.06
N ALA A 135 -8.08 16.80 -3.81
CA ALA A 135 -7.94 16.80 -5.27
C ALA A 135 -9.19 17.39 -5.93
N TYR A 136 -9.00 17.95 -7.13
CA TYR A 136 -10.05 18.55 -7.94
C TYR A 136 -9.71 18.54 -9.43
N THR A 137 -10.71 18.82 -10.28
CA THR A 137 -10.54 18.96 -11.73
C THR A 137 -10.77 20.41 -12.17
N SER A 138 -10.53 20.72 -13.43
CA SER A 138 -10.91 22.03 -14.01
C SER A 138 -12.41 22.30 -14.03
N HIS A 139 -13.22 21.26 -13.91
CA HIS A 139 -14.69 21.32 -13.90
C HIS A 139 -15.28 21.40 -12.49
N SER A 140 -14.47 21.25 -11.46
CA SER A 140 -14.91 21.32 -10.06
C SER A 140 -15.46 22.72 -9.75
N LYS A 141 -16.55 22.78 -9.01
CA LYS A 141 -17.22 24.04 -8.67
C LYS A 141 -16.27 24.92 -7.85
N GLY A 142 -16.07 26.17 -8.28
CA GLY A 142 -15.17 27.12 -7.64
C GLY A 142 -13.68 26.93 -7.94
N ALA A 143 -13.29 25.99 -8.81
CA ALA A 143 -11.89 25.66 -9.09
C ALA A 143 -11.08 26.84 -9.69
N SER A 144 -11.70 27.74 -10.46
CA SER A 144 -11.02 28.87 -11.11
C SER A 144 -10.46 29.91 -10.13
N GLY A 145 -11.05 30.01 -8.94
CA GLY A 145 -10.61 30.96 -7.89
C GLY A 145 -9.98 30.28 -6.67
N LEU A 146 -9.69 28.98 -6.74
CA LEU A 146 -9.23 28.18 -5.60
C LEU A 146 -7.76 28.46 -5.28
N THR A 147 -7.49 28.73 -4.00
CA THR A 147 -6.15 28.96 -3.47
C THR A 147 -5.94 28.24 -2.13
N ALA A 148 -4.69 28.18 -1.64
CA ALA A 148 -4.36 27.69 -0.32
C ALA A 148 -5.02 28.50 0.83
N ASP A 149 -5.41 29.75 0.59
CA ASP A 149 -5.96 30.64 1.62
C ASP A 149 -7.48 30.69 1.63
N ASN A 150 -8.15 30.22 0.57
CA ASN A 150 -9.61 30.31 0.45
C ASN A 150 -10.32 28.97 0.28
N TRP A 151 -9.59 27.87 0.17
CA TRP A 151 -10.14 26.53 -0.13
C TRP A 151 -11.33 26.17 0.77
N TYR A 152 -11.24 26.43 2.06
CA TYR A 152 -12.29 26.09 3.03
C TYR A 152 -13.58 26.87 2.79
N LYS A 153 -13.50 28.10 2.22
CA LYS A 153 -14.67 28.89 1.82
C LYS A 153 -15.32 28.26 0.59
N VAL A 154 -14.51 27.96 -0.43
CA VAL A 154 -14.96 27.32 -1.67
C VAL A 154 -15.60 25.96 -1.40
N LEU A 155 -14.95 25.10 -0.59
CA LEU A 155 -15.48 23.77 -0.28
C LEU A 155 -16.75 23.82 0.59
N ALA A 156 -17.00 24.92 1.30
CA ALA A 156 -18.22 25.14 2.09
C ALA A 156 -19.37 25.78 1.28
N GLU A 157 -19.17 26.16 0.02
CA GLU A 157 -20.21 26.77 -0.81
C GLU A 157 -21.38 25.80 -1.05
N PRO A 158 -22.62 26.31 -1.07
CA PRO A 158 -23.78 25.48 -1.36
C PRO A 158 -23.69 24.78 -2.70
N GLY A 159 -23.95 23.46 -2.71
CA GLY A 159 -23.95 22.63 -3.92
C GLY A 159 -22.56 22.18 -4.38
N VAL A 160 -21.48 22.45 -3.66
CA VAL A 160 -20.22 21.72 -3.77
C VAL A 160 -20.41 20.29 -3.23
N ARG A 161 -19.80 19.32 -3.86
CA ARG A 161 -19.89 17.89 -3.50
C ARG A 161 -18.50 17.37 -3.18
N ILE A 162 -18.30 16.87 -1.96
CA ILE A 162 -17.03 16.40 -1.48
C ILE A 162 -17.10 14.91 -1.21
N GLY A 163 -16.20 14.14 -1.85
CA GLY A 163 -15.97 12.73 -1.53
C GLY A 163 -14.86 12.56 -0.49
N ARG A 164 -14.97 11.53 0.32
CA ARG A 164 -13.93 11.10 1.28
C ARG A 164 -14.06 9.62 1.59
N SER A 165 -13.01 9.01 2.12
CA SER A 165 -13.09 7.63 2.60
C SER A 165 -13.73 7.51 3.98
N ASN A 166 -14.09 6.27 4.34
CA ASN A 166 -14.72 5.91 5.59
C ASN A 166 -13.72 6.02 6.76
N PRO A 167 -13.94 6.95 7.73
CA PRO A 167 -13.00 7.12 8.84
C PRO A 167 -12.94 5.93 9.80
N ALA A 168 -13.94 5.02 9.76
CA ALA A 168 -13.94 3.82 10.59
C ALA A 168 -13.16 2.64 9.96
N ALA A 169 -12.66 2.80 8.74
CA ALA A 169 -11.96 1.75 8.00
C ALA A 169 -10.62 2.23 7.42
N ASP A 170 -10.56 3.46 6.94
CA ASP A 170 -9.45 3.95 6.11
C ASP A 170 -8.76 5.20 6.70
N PRO A 171 -7.39 5.20 6.74
CA PRO A 171 -6.62 6.32 7.28
C PRO A 171 -6.92 7.67 6.62
N SER A 172 -7.07 7.76 5.29
CA SER A 172 -7.35 9.04 4.63
C SER A 172 -8.66 9.65 5.12
N GLY A 173 -9.64 8.83 5.49
CA GLY A 173 -10.92 9.27 6.06
C GLY A 173 -10.77 9.96 7.41
N TYR A 174 -10.12 9.31 8.38
CA TYR A 174 -9.94 9.93 9.69
C TYR A 174 -8.87 11.03 9.69
N GLN A 175 -7.83 10.93 8.87
CA GLN A 175 -6.83 11.98 8.71
C GLN A 175 -7.43 13.23 8.04
N THR A 176 -8.39 13.08 7.13
CA THR A 176 -9.19 14.20 6.60
C THR A 176 -9.95 14.91 7.72
N LEU A 177 -10.60 14.17 8.62
CA LEU A 177 -11.30 14.78 9.75
C LEU A 177 -10.34 15.49 10.72
N GLN A 178 -9.17 14.90 10.96
CA GLN A 178 -8.11 15.50 11.79
C GLN A 178 -7.56 16.78 11.13
N MET A 179 -7.29 16.76 9.83
CA MET A 179 -6.84 17.92 9.05
C MET A 179 -7.86 19.06 9.13
N LEU A 180 -9.15 18.76 8.98
CA LEU A 180 -10.20 19.77 9.07
C LEU A 180 -10.30 20.39 10.49
N GLN A 181 -10.09 19.60 11.53
CA GLN A 181 -10.04 20.13 12.90
C GLN A 181 -8.79 20.97 13.16
N LEU A 182 -7.63 20.57 12.63
CA LEU A 182 -6.42 21.42 12.68
C LEU A 182 -6.64 22.74 11.94
N ALA A 183 -7.35 22.71 10.82
CA ALA A 183 -7.69 23.90 10.05
C ALA A 183 -8.60 24.87 10.83
N ASN A 184 -9.48 24.39 11.72
CA ASN A 184 -10.25 25.27 12.60
C ASN A 184 -9.34 26.18 13.41
N GLY A 185 -8.30 25.61 14.03
CA GLY A 185 -7.31 26.37 14.82
C GLY A 185 -6.41 27.25 13.95
N TYR A 186 -5.86 26.69 12.88
CA TYR A 186 -4.92 27.39 12.00
C TYR A 186 -5.52 28.66 11.36
N TYR A 187 -6.75 28.56 10.86
CA TYR A 187 -7.44 29.71 10.24
C TYR A 187 -8.26 30.53 11.25
N ASN A 188 -8.23 30.16 12.54
CA ASN A 188 -9.05 30.79 13.60
C ASN A 188 -10.55 30.84 13.24
N LYS A 189 -11.09 29.72 12.79
CA LYS A 189 -12.48 29.53 12.37
C LYS A 189 -13.04 28.24 12.96
N PRO A 190 -13.70 28.29 14.13
CA PRO A 190 -14.13 27.11 14.86
C PRO A 190 -15.13 26.22 14.07
N ASP A 191 -15.91 26.81 13.18
CA ASP A 191 -16.94 26.12 12.40
C ASP A 191 -16.47 25.67 11.00
N LEU A 192 -15.17 25.84 10.64
CA LEU A 192 -14.65 25.54 9.32
C LEU A 192 -14.91 24.07 8.96
N SER A 193 -14.50 23.15 9.83
CA SER A 193 -14.64 21.71 9.61
C SER A 193 -16.10 21.30 9.40
N ALA A 194 -17.00 21.80 10.27
CA ALA A 194 -18.43 21.54 10.17
C ALA A 194 -19.02 22.08 8.86
N SER A 195 -18.61 23.28 8.43
CA SER A 195 -19.07 23.91 7.21
C SER A 195 -18.65 23.13 5.94
N VAL A 196 -17.41 22.67 5.89
CA VAL A 196 -16.92 21.84 4.78
C VAL A 196 -17.60 20.46 4.78
N LEU A 197 -17.77 19.83 5.94
CA LEU A 197 -18.35 18.49 6.04
C LEU A 197 -19.85 18.45 5.72
N LYS A 198 -20.58 19.58 5.73
CA LYS A 198 -21.97 19.67 5.21
C LYS A 198 -22.06 19.23 3.75
N ASN A 199 -20.99 19.47 2.98
CA ASN A 199 -20.89 19.12 1.57
C ASN A 199 -20.30 17.71 1.33
N SER A 200 -20.05 16.94 2.41
CA SER A 200 -19.59 15.55 2.36
C SER A 200 -20.55 14.63 3.14
N PRO A 201 -21.80 14.45 2.66
CA PRO A 201 -22.77 13.59 3.32
C PRO A 201 -22.33 12.12 3.27
N ALA A 202 -23.00 11.25 4.04
CA ALA A 202 -22.70 9.82 4.10
C ALA A 202 -22.75 9.14 2.71
N SER A 203 -23.59 9.63 1.80
CA SER A 203 -23.67 9.13 0.41
C SER A 203 -22.43 9.42 -0.44
N SER A 204 -21.55 10.32 -0.02
CA SER A 204 -20.26 10.63 -0.67
C SER A 204 -19.07 9.95 0.02
N VAL A 205 -19.33 9.00 0.91
CA VAL A 205 -18.29 8.25 1.63
C VAL A 205 -18.15 6.86 1.04
N ALA A 206 -16.92 6.47 0.68
CA ALA A 206 -16.58 5.14 0.19
C ALA A 206 -15.58 4.44 1.12
N GLU A 207 -15.32 3.16 0.93
CA GLU A 207 -14.36 2.40 1.76
C GLU A 207 -12.94 2.96 1.66
N THR A 208 -12.52 3.40 0.45
CA THR A 208 -11.21 4.05 0.21
C THR A 208 -11.40 5.31 -0.62
N GLU A 209 -10.48 6.27 -0.51
CA GLU A 209 -10.48 7.45 -1.39
C GLU A 209 -10.25 7.08 -2.87
N THR A 210 -9.45 6.04 -3.14
CA THR A 210 -9.18 5.58 -4.51
C THR A 210 -10.44 5.13 -5.24
N SER A 211 -11.44 4.61 -4.51
CA SER A 211 -12.74 4.22 -5.07
C SER A 211 -13.55 5.41 -5.62
N LEU A 212 -13.20 6.65 -5.23
CA LEU A 212 -13.92 7.87 -5.62
C LEU A 212 -13.22 8.66 -6.73
N ILE A 213 -12.06 8.21 -7.23
CA ILE A 213 -11.30 8.90 -8.29
C ILE A 213 -12.15 9.06 -9.55
N ALA A 214 -12.80 7.99 -9.99
CA ALA A 214 -13.67 8.02 -11.16
C ALA A 214 -14.88 8.99 -10.97
N ALA A 215 -15.42 9.10 -9.75
CA ALA A 215 -16.50 10.04 -9.44
C ALA A 215 -16.02 11.51 -9.52
N LEU A 216 -14.77 11.78 -9.12
CA LEU A 216 -14.15 13.09 -9.28
C LEU A 216 -13.90 13.41 -10.78
N GLN A 217 -13.30 12.48 -11.50
CA GLN A 217 -12.97 12.64 -12.92
C GLN A 217 -14.22 12.84 -13.79
N SER A 218 -15.33 12.16 -13.46
CA SER A 218 -16.63 12.31 -14.16
C SER A 218 -17.44 13.51 -13.70
N GLY A 219 -17.00 14.25 -12.67
CA GLY A 219 -17.73 15.39 -12.12
C GLY A 219 -18.97 15.01 -11.28
N GLN A 220 -19.07 13.77 -10.81
CA GLN A 220 -20.09 13.38 -9.83
C GLN A 220 -19.82 14.01 -8.46
N ILE A 221 -18.56 14.18 -8.11
CA ILE A 221 -18.09 15.00 -6.98
C ILE A 221 -17.16 16.09 -7.50
N ASP A 222 -17.05 17.20 -6.75
CA ASP A 222 -16.23 18.36 -7.13
C ASP A 222 -14.85 18.30 -6.48
N TYR A 223 -14.77 17.76 -5.27
CA TYR A 223 -13.52 17.61 -4.50
C TYR A 223 -13.44 16.23 -3.88
N LEU A 224 -12.24 15.70 -3.79
CA LEU A 224 -11.95 14.42 -3.18
C LEU A 224 -10.85 14.61 -2.12
N ALA A 225 -11.16 14.28 -0.86
CA ALA A 225 -10.16 14.18 0.17
C ALA A 225 -9.27 12.96 -0.11
N ILE A 226 -7.96 13.19 -0.28
CA ILE A 226 -7.02 12.21 -0.83
C ILE A 226 -5.59 12.52 -0.38
N TYR A 227 -4.71 11.56 -0.49
CA TYR A 227 -3.27 11.80 -0.31
C TYR A 227 -2.64 12.49 -1.52
N THR A 228 -1.61 13.31 -1.26
CA THR A 228 -0.88 14.00 -2.33
C THR A 228 -0.21 13.03 -3.30
N SER A 229 0.29 11.89 -2.84
CA SER A 229 0.87 10.86 -3.70
C SER A 229 -0.15 10.34 -4.71
N THR A 230 -1.36 9.97 -4.26
CA THR A 230 -2.44 9.48 -5.13
C THR A 230 -2.92 10.58 -6.08
N ALA A 231 -3.02 11.83 -5.62
CA ALA A 231 -3.38 12.93 -6.50
C ALA A 231 -2.34 13.16 -7.62
N GLN A 232 -1.04 13.01 -7.32
CA GLN A 232 0.05 13.10 -8.30
C GLN A 232 0.04 11.91 -9.26
N GLU A 233 -0.14 10.69 -8.76
CA GLU A 233 -0.25 9.45 -9.55
C GLU A 233 -1.37 9.55 -10.59
N GLU A 234 -2.53 10.06 -10.17
CA GLU A 234 -3.72 10.22 -11.01
C GLU A 234 -3.71 11.52 -11.84
N HIS A 235 -2.62 12.26 -11.82
CA HIS A 235 -2.47 13.54 -12.53
C HIS A 235 -3.57 14.56 -12.21
N LEU A 236 -4.11 14.51 -10.99
CA LEU A 236 -5.13 15.42 -10.51
C LEU A 236 -4.52 16.72 -9.98
N LYS A 237 -5.24 17.82 -10.14
CA LYS A 237 -4.94 19.04 -9.39
C LYS A 237 -5.28 18.82 -7.92
N TYR A 238 -4.51 19.40 -7.02
CA TYR A 238 -4.79 19.33 -5.59
C TYR A 238 -4.46 20.66 -4.91
N ILE A 239 -5.04 20.88 -3.73
CA ILE A 239 -4.85 22.10 -2.93
C ILE A 239 -3.53 21.99 -2.17
N PRO A 240 -2.58 22.92 -2.31
CA PRO A 240 -1.33 22.90 -1.56
C PRO A 240 -1.58 23.36 -0.11
N LEU A 241 -2.12 22.44 0.71
CA LEU A 241 -2.39 22.74 2.12
C LEU A 241 -1.08 22.92 2.90
N PRO A 242 -1.02 23.87 3.85
CA PRO A 242 0.19 24.13 4.64
C PRO A 242 0.50 22.93 5.57
N PRO A 243 1.81 22.69 5.87
CA PRO A 243 2.21 21.56 6.71
C PRO A 243 1.58 21.57 8.12
N GLN A 244 1.20 22.73 8.64
CA GLN A 244 0.51 22.87 9.92
C GLN A 244 -0.81 22.09 10.02
N ILE A 245 -1.42 21.76 8.87
CA ILE A 245 -2.71 21.04 8.85
C ILE A 245 -2.69 19.76 8.02
N ASN A 246 -1.78 19.60 7.03
CA ASN A 246 -1.80 18.50 6.10
C ASN A 246 -1.17 17.18 6.62
N LEU A 247 -0.70 17.18 7.86
CA LEU A 247 -0.10 16.04 8.57
C LEU A 247 1.20 15.50 7.93
N SER A 248 1.91 16.31 7.14
CA SER A 248 3.12 15.84 6.43
C SER A 248 4.41 15.97 7.23
N ASP A 249 4.48 16.88 8.21
CA ASP A 249 5.72 17.28 8.87
C ASP A 249 5.92 16.52 10.20
N PRO A 250 6.92 15.62 10.29
CA PRO A 250 7.23 14.89 11.53
C PRO A 250 7.60 15.81 12.71
N THR A 251 8.13 17.00 12.45
CA THR A 251 8.52 17.96 13.51
C THR A 251 7.31 18.60 14.19
N MET A 252 6.14 18.55 13.54
CA MET A 252 4.87 19.08 14.06
C MET A 252 4.02 18.05 14.82
N ALA A 253 4.58 16.89 15.16
CA ALA A 253 3.83 15.81 15.82
C ALA A 253 3.10 16.28 17.09
N ALA A 254 3.72 17.13 17.93
CA ALA A 254 3.11 17.69 19.13
C ALA A 254 1.94 18.64 18.83
N ASP A 255 2.00 19.39 17.71
CA ASP A 255 0.90 20.27 17.30
C ASP A 255 -0.27 19.47 16.75
N TYR A 256 0.00 18.46 15.93
CA TYR A 256 -1.04 17.55 15.43
C TYR A 256 -1.74 16.81 16.58
N ALA A 257 -1.00 16.39 17.60
CA ALA A 257 -1.54 15.65 18.75
C ALA A 257 -2.56 16.44 19.61
N LYS A 258 -2.73 17.73 19.35
CA LYS A 258 -3.81 18.55 19.96
C LYS A 258 -5.19 18.16 19.46
N VAL A 259 -5.27 17.40 18.39
CA VAL A 259 -6.53 16.96 17.75
C VAL A 259 -6.68 15.45 17.88
N SER A 260 -7.88 15.03 18.27
CA SER A 260 -8.30 13.62 18.28
C SER A 260 -9.71 13.49 17.74
N ILE A 261 -9.96 12.41 17.00
CA ILE A 261 -11.29 12.10 16.46
C ILE A 261 -11.73 10.70 16.87
N ASN A 262 -13.05 10.48 16.93
CA ASN A 262 -13.61 9.14 17.04
C ASN A 262 -13.71 8.53 15.63
N ALA A 263 -12.97 7.47 15.39
CA ALA A 263 -12.93 6.74 14.12
C ALA A 263 -13.76 5.44 14.18
N GLY A 264 -14.88 5.45 14.88
CA GLY A 264 -15.81 4.31 14.96
C GLY A 264 -15.15 3.07 15.55
N SER A 265 -15.11 1.97 14.78
CA SER A 265 -14.52 0.68 15.19
C SER A 265 -13.02 0.75 15.48
N LEU A 266 -12.31 1.76 14.97
CA LEU A 266 -10.90 2.00 15.28
C LEU A 266 -10.69 2.77 16.59
N GLY A 267 -11.79 3.26 17.22
CA GLY A 267 -11.76 4.03 18.45
C GLY A 267 -11.22 5.44 18.26
N THR A 268 -10.78 6.07 19.36
CA THR A 268 -10.19 7.41 19.33
C THR A 268 -8.79 7.36 18.71
N LEU A 269 -8.56 8.22 17.73
CA LEU A 269 -7.28 8.39 17.03
C LEU A 269 -6.80 9.83 17.17
N THR A 270 -5.63 10.01 17.80
CA THR A 270 -4.94 11.28 17.89
C THR A 270 -4.20 11.55 16.60
N ALA A 271 -4.25 12.79 16.12
CA ALA A 271 -3.56 13.17 14.90
C ALA A 271 -2.03 13.17 15.08
N LYS A 272 -1.33 12.79 14.02
CA LYS A 272 0.12 12.64 13.96
C LYS A 272 0.59 12.71 12.51
N PRO A 273 1.89 12.81 12.26
CA PRO A 273 2.42 12.75 10.90
C PRO A 273 1.97 11.48 10.17
N ILE A 274 1.66 11.62 8.89
CA ILE A 274 1.27 10.51 8.03
C ILE A 274 2.52 9.69 7.70
N ILE A 275 2.65 8.52 8.32
CA ILE A 275 3.72 7.56 8.07
C ILE A 275 3.09 6.20 7.79
N TYR A 276 3.47 5.59 6.67
CA TYR A 276 3.02 4.27 6.29
C TYR A 276 3.80 3.20 7.03
N GLY A 277 3.09 2.18 7.47
CA GLY A 277 3.66 1.08 8.26
C GLY A 277 3.83 -0.20 7.45
N LEU A 278 4.87 -0.97 7.77
CA LEU A 278 5.10 -2.34 7.30
C LEU A 278 5.29 -3.28 8.48
N THR A 279 4.79 -4.51 8.37
CA THR A 279 5.09 -5.60 9.29
C THR A 279 4.93 -6.97 8.61
N ILE A 280 5.44 -7.99 9.27
CA ILE A 280 5.14 -9.40 8.97
C ILE A 280 4.22 -9.90 10.09
N PRO A 281 3.00 -10.37 9.77
CA PRO A 281 2.14 -10.98 10.77
C PRO A 281 2.79 -12.21 11.42
N THR A 282 2.53 -12.45 12.72
CA THR A 282 3.06 -13.62 13.43
C THR A 282 2.58 -14.95 12.85
N SER A 283 1.44 -14.94 12.13
CA SER A 283 0.86 -16.08 11.42
C SER A 283 1.29 -16.21 9.96
N ALA A 284 2.31 -15.45 9.52
CA ALA A 284 2.77 -15.43 8.13
C ALA A 284 3.17 -16.83 7.65
N PRO A 285 2.55 -17.37 6.58
CA PRO A 285 2.90 -18.69 6.03
C PRO A 285 4.35 -18.77 5.52
N ASN A 286 4.88 -17.66 4.99
CA ASN A 286 6.22 -17.59 4.43
C ASN A 286 6.94 -16.31 4.88
N ALA A 287 7.18 -16.20 6.20
CA ALA A 287 7.84 -15.04 6.80
C ALA A 287 9.20 -14.71 6.15
N ALA A 288 10.00 -15.74 5.82
CA ALA A 288 11.31 -15.54 5.19
C ALA A 288 11.21 -14.87 3.80
N LEU A 289 10.16 -15.16 3.03
CA LEU A 289 9.90 -14.49 1.76
C LEU A 289 9.36 -13.08 2.00
N GLY A 290 8.53 -12.90 3.03
CA GLY A 290 8.08 -11.58 3.51
C GLY A 290 9.27 -10.67 3.89
N GLU A 291 10.28 -11.20 4.60
CA GLU A 291 11.51 -10.48 4.94
C GLU A 291 12.28 -10.02 3.69
N LYS A 292 12.43 -10.90 2.71
CA LYS A 292 13.08 -10.55 1.43
C LYS A 292 12.32 -9.45 0.68
N PHE A 293 11.00 -9.54 0.66
CA PHE A 293 10.17 -8.51 0.01
C PHE A 293 10.25 -7.17 0.75
N ILE A 294 10.13 -7.15 2.08
CA ILE A 294 10.29 -5.91 2.86
C ILE A 294 11.69 -5.31 2.65
N SER A 295 12.75 -6.12 2.67
CA SER A 295 14.12 -5.65 2.40
C SER A 295 14.25 -5.04 1.01
N PHE A 296 13.54 -5.58 0.00
CA PHE A 296 13.45 -5.01 -1.33
C PHE A 296 12.73 -3.65 -1.32
N VAL A 297 11.54 -3.57 -0.71
CA VAL A 297 10.71 -2.36 -0.62
C VAL A 297 11.47 -1.19 0.01
N ILE A 298 12.14 -1.42 1.15
CA ILE A 298 12.91 -0.38 1.85
C ILE A 298 14.36 -0.26 1.36
N GLY A 299 14.77 -1.08 0.39
CA GLY A 299 16.05 -1.00 -0.30
C GLY A 299 16.06 0.05 -1.42
N PRO A 300 17.21 0.30 -2.05
CA PRO A 300 17.35 1.38 -3.04
C PRO A 300 16.36 1.32 -4.20
N GLN A 301 16.06 0.12 -4.71
CA GLN A 301 15.17 -0.07 -5.86
C GLN A 301 13.70 0.19 -5.48
N GLY A 302 13.23 -0.36 -4.34
CA GLY A 302 11.87 -0.11 -3.84
C GLY A 302 11.69 1.36 -3.48
N GLN A 303 12.67 1.98 -2.81
CA GLN A 303 12.66 3.42 -2.52
C GLN A 303 12.53 4.28 -3.79
N ALA A 304 13.19 3.91 -4.89
CA ALA A 304 13.06 4.62 -6.16
C ALA A 304 11.64 4.52 -6.73
N ILE A 305 11.03 3.32 -6.63
CA ILE A 305 9.64 3.08 -7.03
C ILE A 305 8.68 3.92 -6.18
N MET A 306 8.86 3.94 -4.84
CA MET A 306 8.02 4.76 -3.96
C MET A 306 8.10 6.25 -4.29
N ARG A 307 9.32 6.79 -4.52
CA ARG A 307 9.50 8.19 -4.92
C ARG A 307 8.82 8.53 -6.25
N SER A 308 8.91 7.63 -7.25
CA SER A 308 8.25 7.85 -8.55
C SER A 308 6.72 7.84 -8.47
N ASN A 309 6.17 7.30 -7.38
CA ASN A 309 4.73 7.31 -7.07
C ASN A 309 4.36 8.40 -6.05
N GLY A 310 5.17 9.45 -5.88
CA GLY A 310 4.83 10.64 -5.09
C GLY A 310 4.99 10.50 -3.58
N PHE A 311 5.57 9.41 -3.08
CA PHE A 311 5.84 9.24 -1.66
C PHE A 311 7.17 9.87 -1.24
N VAL A 312 7.22 10.40 -0.03
CA VAL A 312 8.48 10.83 0.61
C VAL A 312 9.07 9.64 1.36
N VAL A 313 10.22 9.16 0.89
CA VAL A 313 10.87 7.98 1.48
C VAL A 313 11.55 8.31 2.79
N ILE A 314 11.36 7.47 3.79
CA ILE A 314 12.07 7.48 5.08
C ILE A 314 13.21 6.46 4.99
N SER A 315 14.45 6.92 5.03
CA SER A 315 15.63 6.06 4.90
C SER A 315 16.76 6.52 5.83
N PRO A 316 17.27 5.64 6.71
CA PRO A 316 16.81 4.27 7.01
C PRO A 316 15.35 4.23 7.47
N ALA A 317 14.62 3.13 7.23
CA ALA A 317 13.26 2.96 7.72
C ALA A 317 13.22 2.98 9.26
N LEU A 318 12.21 3.62 9.82
CA LEU A 318 12.03 3.69 11.28
C LEU A 318 11.49 2.37 11.81
N ALA A 319 12.08 1.80 12.85
CA ALA A 319 11.69 0.49 13.41
C ALA A 319 11.27 0.60 14.87
N ASN A 320 10.17 -0.08 15.24
CA ASN A 320 9.71 -0.12 16.63
C ASN A 320 9.02 -1.46 16.98
N PRO A 321 9.48 -2.17 18.02
CA PRO A 321 10.83 -2.04 18.60
C PRO A 321 11.88 -2.63 17.63
N GLN A 322 13.03 -1.99 17.53
CA GLN A 322 14.09 -2.38 16.58
C GLN A 322 14.72 -3.74 16.91
N ASP A 323 14.78 -4.12 18.18
CA ASP A 323 15.33 -5.42 18.61
C ASP A 323 14.51 -6.61 18.11
N LYS A 324 13.23 -6.42 17.81
CA LYS A 324 12.32 -7.45 17.28
C LYS A 324 12.32 -7.55 15.76
N VAL A 325 12.95 -6.58 15.06
CA VAL A 325 13.04 -6.62 13.59
C VAL A 325 13.96 -7.76 13.17
N PRO A 326 13.59 -8.59 12.18
CA PRO A 326 14.42 -9.67 11.65
C PRO A 326 15.81 -9.20 11.24
N ALA A 327 16.82 -10.04 11.47
CA ALA A 327 18.22 -9.73 11.19
C ALA A 327 18.49 -9.36 9.71
N SER A 328 17.73 -9.91 8.79
CA SER A 328 17.79 -9.62 7.36
C SER A 328 17.33 -8.21 6.99
N ILE A 329 16.39 -7.62 7.76
CA ILE A 329 15.80 -6.30 7.53
C ILE A 329 16.55 -5.23 8.35
N LYS A 330 17.00 -5.58 9.54
CA LYS A 330 17.57 -4.68 10.55
C LYS A 330 18.66 -3.72 10.04
N PRO A 331 19.58 -4.12 9.14
CA PRO A 331 20.61 -3.21 8.60
C PRO A 331 20.05 -2.03 7.79
N LEU A 332 18.80 -2.11 7.31
CA LEU A 332 18.12 -1.06 6.55
C LEU A 332 17.23 -0.17 7.43
N THR A 333 17.33 -0.34 8.76
CA THR A 333 16.44 0.34 9.71
C THR A 333 17.21 1.14 10.75
N THR A 334 16.53 2.10 11.36
CA THR A 334 16.95 2.81 12.57
C THR A 334 15.85 2.76 13.62
N GLN A 335 16.21 2.90 14.88
CA GLN A 335 15.25 2.95 15.98
C GLN A 335 14.29 4.13 15.80
N TRP A 336 12.98 3.89 15.96
CA TRP A 336 11.99 4.96 15.99
C TRP A 336 12.32 5.94 17.13
N PRO A 337 12.35 7.27 16.91
CA PRO A 337 12.59 8.25 17.98
C PRO A 337 11.54 8.13 19.10
N ALA A 338 11.99 8.23 20.35
CA ALA A 338 11.13 8.06 21.53
C ALA A 338 9.99 9.10 21.63
N SER A 339 10.10 10.23 20.95
CA SER A 339 9.10 11.33 20.93
C SER A 339 8.03 11.17 19.85
N GLY A 340 8.00 10.08 19.10
CA GLY A 340 7.11 9.86 17.95
C GLY A 340 6.25 8.61 18.04
N GLY A 341 6.12 8.02 19.21
CA GLY A 341 5.28 6.85 19.44
C GLY A 341 3.93 7.18 20.05
#